data_ecb8874f3de13fb0dfeae397d2a101a6
#
_entry.id   ecb8874f3de13fb0dfeae397d2a101a6
#
_cell.length_a   1.000
_cell.length_b   1.000
_cell.length_c   1.000
_cell.angle_alpha   90.00
_cell.angle_beta   90.00
_cell.angle_gamma   90.00
#
_symmetry.space_group_name_H-M   'P 1'
#
loop_
_entity.id
_entity.type
_entity.pdbx_description
1 polymer ?
#
loop_
_entity_poly.entity_id
_entity_poly.type
_entity_poly.pdbx_seq_one_letter_code
_entity_poly.pdbx_strand_id
1 'polypeptide(L)'
;MKKTQSISIFQRPLWVAIFALTAAIAWGFAYPLIKLGYGEFQISPMMTGSKMLFAGVRFCIAGLIILAIARLGHKDFHVRRSADWWYVLLFCLVNTTLHYAFFYIGLSHSEGSRAAILNSLSVFSVVIMACMFFKSDRMTPNKIVGCVMGFAGILSLNLGGADSGRFTWLGDGMIILNALCGATASLLTRGLGKRVNVFVGTGYSLAIGGVILVGFGLLFGGTLPRITALGSLWLLLLIGISTVGFSLYNKLLTCNPVGKIAIYNSLIPVVGAVSSCLCLHETFYWKYVLAGALATAGIYIINKGK
;
A
#
# COMPACT_ATOMS: atom_id res chain seq x y z
N MET A 1 -14.25 -22.96 -35.34
CA MET A 1 -13.13 -22.03 -35.30
C MET A 1 -12.93 -21.59 -33.83
N LYS A 2 -11.88 -22.06 -33.14
CA LYS A 2 -11.48 -21.57 -31.82
C LYS A 2 -10.98 -20.13 -31.99
N LYS A 3 -11.72 -19.14 -31.51
CA LYS A 3 -11.21 -17.76 -31.36
C LYS A 3 -9.93 -17.84 -30.54
N THR A 4 -8.80 -17.61 -31.16
CA THR A 4 -7.53 -17.35 -30.47
C THR A 4 -7.75 -16.13 -29.56
N GLN A 5 -7.97 -16.36 -28.27
CA GLN A 5 -8.05 -15.27 -27.32
C GLN A 5 -6.68 -14.57 -27.31
N SER A 6 -6.61 -13.35 -27.80
CA SER A 6 -5.40 -12.56 -27.74
C SER A 6 -5.00 -12.39 -26.27
N ILE A 7 -3.79 -12.86 -25.95
CA ILE A 7 -3.24 -12.72 -24.57
C ILE A 7 -3.24 -11.23 -24.21
N SER A 8 -3.96 -10.89 -23.15
CA SER A 8 -4.01 -9.50 -22.65
C SER A 8 -2.59 -8.98 -22.36
N ILE A 9 -2.35 -7.70 -22.61
CA ILE A 9 -1.10 -7.03 -22.27
C ILE A 9 -0.72 -7.24 -20.80
N PHE A 10 -1.71 -7.31 -19.89
CA PHE A 10 -1.52 -7.57 -18.47
C PHE A 10 -1.16 -9.02 -18.11
N GLN A 11 -1.01 -9.91 -19.12
CA GLN A 11 -0.58 -11.30 -18.95
C GLN A 11 0.75 -11.57 -19.64
N ARG A 12 1.23 -10.64 -20.48
CA ARG A 12 2.54 -10.75 -21.14
C ARG A 12 3.66 -10.50 -20.14
N PRO A 13 4.65 -11.40 -19.98
CA PRO A 13 5.64 -11.33 -18.89
C PRO A 13 6.37 -9.99 -18.78
N LEU A 14 6.80 -9.43 -19.91
CA LEU A 14 7.49 -8.13 -19.92
C LEU A 14 6.61 -7.00 -19.40
N TRP A 15 5.37 -6.90 -19.87
CA TRP A 15 4.44 -5.86 -19.44
C TRP A 15 3.99 -6.04 -17.99
N VAL A 16 3.83 -7.29 -17.56
CA VAL A 16 3.57 -7.60 -16.14
C VAL A 16 4.69 -7.06 -15.27
N ALA A 17 5.96 -7.30 -15.65
CA ALA A 17 7.11 -6.77 -14.92
C ALA A 17 7.13 -5.23 -14.94
N ILE A 18 6.99 -4.60 -16.10
CA ILE A 18 6.97 -3.14 -16.22
C ILE A 18 5.89 -2.53 -15.33
N PHE A 19 4.64 -2.99 -15.42
CA PHE A 19 3.53 -2.43 -14.64
C PHE A 19 3.69 -2.67 -13.14
N ALA A 20 4.15 -3.86 -12.74
CA ALA A 20 4.37 -4.16 -11.33
C ALA A 20 5.54 -3.35 -10.74
N LEU A 21 6.65 -3.20 -11.48
CA LEU A 21 7.78 -2.35 -11.09
C LEU A 21 7.37 -0.88 -11.00
N THR A 22 6.60 -0.38 -11.98
CA THR A 22 6.09 1.00 -11.94
C THR A 22 5.27 1.24 -10.68
N ALA A 23 4.35 0.33 -10.32
CA ALA A 23 3.55 0.44 -9.11
C ALA A 23 4.43 0.39 -7.84
N ALA A 24 5.38 -0.55 -7.77
CA ALA A 24 6.26 -0.72 -6.61
C ALA A 24 7.18 0.49 -6.39
N ILE A 25 7.79 1.00 -7.46
CA ILE A 25 8.65 2.20 -7.41
C ILE A 25 7.82 3.41 -6.99
N ALA A 26 6.66 3.63 -7.61
CA ALA A 26 5.78 4.73 -7.28
C ALA A 26 5.38 4.71 -5.80
N TRP A 27 5.00 3.55 -5.26
CA TRP A 27 4.64 3.42 -3.85
C TRP A 27 5.84 3.60 -2.91
N GLY A 28 7.05 3.18 -3.32
CA GLY A 28 8.27 3.45 -2.57
C GLY A 28 8.53 4.96 -2.41
N PHE A 29 8.38 5.73 -3.48
CA PHE A 29 8.51 7.19 -3.43
C PHE A 29 7.42 7.90 -2.62
N ALA A 30 6.29 7.25 -2.34
CA ALA A 30 5.25 7.87 -1.51
C ALA A 30 5.72 8.18 -0.08
N TYR A 31 6.67 7.41 0.49
CA TYR A 31 7.18 7.65 1.85
C TYR A 31 7.80 9.03 2.02
N PRO A 32 8.85 9.40 1.26
CA PRO A 32 9.42 10.74 1.38
C PRO A 32 8.45 11.84 0.92
N LEU A 33 7.66 11.62 -0.14
CA LEU A 33 6.73 12.64 -0.64
C LEU A 33 5.65 13.02 0.37
N ILE A 34 5.15 12.07 1.17
CA ILE A 34 4.20 12.37 2.26
C ILE A 34 4.86 13.23 3.31
N LYS A 35 6.09 12.91 3.73
CA LYS A 35 6.82 13.70 4.74
C LYS A 35 7.16 15.09 4.23
N LEU A 36 7.58 15.23 2.97
CA LEU A 36 7.78 16.54 2.34
C LEU A 36 6.47 17.33 2.28
N GLY A 37 5.35 16.67 1.94
CA GLY A 37 4.03 17.27 2.01
C GLY A 37 3.68 17.75 3.42
N TYR A 38 3.95 16.97 4.47
CA TYR A 38 3.75 17.40 5.84
C TYR A 38 4.53 18.69 6.18
N GLY A 39 5.80 18.77 5.75
CA GLY A 39 6.61 19.97 5.95
C GLY A 39 6.02 21.20 5.27
N GLU A 40 5.64 21.09 4.02
CA GLU A 40 5.08 22.18 3.23
C GLU A 40 3.71 22.67 3.73
N PHE A 41 2.83 21.76 4.11
CA PHE A 41 1.52 22.08 4.69
C PHE A 41 1.58 22.40 6.19
N GLN A 42 2.76 22.35 6.81
CA GLN A 42 2.99 22.55 8.24
C GLN A 42 2.17 21.61 9.13
N ILE A 43 2.06 20.35 8.72
CA ILE A 43 1.36 19.30 9.46
C ILE A 43 2.33 18.66 10.46
N SER A 44 2.21 19.02 11.74
CA SER A 44 3.04 18.44 12.80
C SER A 44 2.63 16.98 13.13
N PRO A 45 3.52 16.21 13.79
CA PRO A 45 3.20 14.84 14.25
C PRO A 45 1.99 14.76 15.18
N MET A 46 1.64 15.83 15.89
CA MET A 46 0.49 15.88 16.80
C MET A 46 -0.85 16.17 16.08
N MET A 47 -0.81 16.68 14.86
CA MET A 47 -2.01 17.09 14.09
C MET A 47 -2.66 15.90 13.37
N THR A 48 -3.21 14.95 14.12
CA THR A 48 -3.83 13.74 13.57
C THR A 48 -4.96 14.05 12.58
N GLY A 49 -5.84 15.02 12.88
CA GLY A 49 -6.91 15.45 11.98
C GLY A 49 -6.36 15.95 10.63
N SER A 50 -5.32 16.75 10.63
CA SER A 50 -4.69 17.28 9.40
C SER A 50 -4.05 16.18 8.55
N LYS A 51 -3.46 15.14 9.17
CA LYS A 51 -2.95 13.97 8.45
C LYS A 51 -4.08 13.20 7.76
N MET A 52 -5.21 13.01 8.46
CA MET A 52 -6.39 12.36 7.88
C MET A 52 -6.97 13.18 6.74
N LEU A 53 -7.04 14.50 6.90
CA LEU A 53 -7.51 15.42 5.86
C LEU A 53 -6.61 15.35 4.62
N PHE A 54 -5.28 15.43 4.79
CA PHE A 54 -4.31 15.33 3.70
C PHE A 54 -4.42 13.98 2.97
N ALA A 55 -4.48 12.87 3.71
CA ALA A 55 -4.68 11.54 3.15
C ALA A 55 -6.03 11.42 2.41
N GLY A 56 -7.10 11.91 3.04
CA GLY A 56 -8.44 11.83 2.51
C GLY A 56 -8.61 12.58 1.20
N VAL A 57 -8.09 13.81 1.11
CA VAL A 57 -8.09 14.60 -0.14
C VAL A 57 -7.34 13.86 -1.24
N ARG A 58 -6.14 13.34 -0.94
CA ARG A 58 -5.35 12.54 -1.89
C ARG A 58 -6.16 11.37 -2.47
N PHE A 59 -6.73 10.54 -1.59
CA PHE A 59 -7.40 9.32 -2.03
C PHE A 59 -8.76 9.60 -2.65
N CYS A 60 -9.51 10.59 -2.16
CA CYS A 60 -10.76 11.01 -2.76
C CYS A 60 -10.55 11.42 -4.24
N ILE A 61 -9.59 12.30 -4.50
CA ILE A 61 -9.29 12.75 -5.87
C ILE A 61 -8.77 11.59 -6.73
N ALA A 62 -7.85 10.77 -6.22
CA ALA A 62 -7.35 9.60 -6.94
C ALA A 62 -8.47 8.61 -7.29
N GLY A 63 -9.39 8.36 -6.36
CA GLY A 63 -10.55 7.50 -6.59
C GLY A 63 -11.50 8.06 -7.65
N LEU A 64 -11.78 9.36 -7.62
CA LEU A 64 -12.61 10.03 -8.62
C LEU A 64 -11.97 9.97 -10.01
N ILE A 65 -10.64 10.16 -10.11
CA ILE A 65 -9.91 10.03 -11.38
C ILE A 65 -10.03 8.58 -11.91
N ILE A 66 -9.86 7.57 -11.06
CA ILE A 66 -10.01 6.16 -11.48
C ILE A 66 -11.45 5.89 -11.95
N LEU A 67 -12.46 6.40 -11.25
CA LEU A 67 -13.86 6.26 -11.67
C LEU A 67 -14.13 6.97 -13.00
N ALA A 68 -13.57 8.17 -13.20
CA ALA A 68 -13.68 8.87 -14.48
C ALA A 68 -13.03 8.08 -15.62
N ILE A 69 -11.82 7.55 -15.42
CA ILE A 69 -11.14 6.68 -16.40
C ILE A 69 -11.97 5.42 -16.66
N ALA A 70 -12.54 4.80 -15.63
CA ALA A 70 -13.40 3.63 -15.78
C ALA A 70 -14.67 3.96 -16.59
N ARG A 71 -15.25 5.14 -16.37
CA ARG A 71 -16.42 5.63 -17.14
C ARG A 71 -16.10 5.85 -18.61
N LEU A 72 -14.98 6.52 -18.89
CA LEU A 72 -14.49 6.71 -20.27
C LEU A 72 -14.15 5.38 -20.95
N GLY A 73 -13.65 4.42 -20.17
CA GLY A 73 -13.39 3.05 -20.66
C GLY A 73 -14.62 2.15 -20.72
N HIS A 74 -15.83 2.69 -20.59
CA HIS A 74 -17.12 1.97 -20.64
C HIS A 74 -17.15 0.74 -19.71
N LYS A 75 -16.53 0.85 -18.50
CA LYS A 75 -16.59 -0.22 -17.50
C LYS A 75 -17.95 -0.23 -16.83
N ASP A 76 -18.40 -1.44 -16.49
CA ASP A 76 -19.64 -1.61 -15.73
C ASP A 76 -19.47 -1.14 -14.28
N PHE A 77 -20.28 -0.16 -13.86
CA PHE A 77 -20.32 0.41 -12.52
C PHE A 77 -21.25 -0.35 -11.57
N HIS A 78 -22.00 -1.30 -12.12
CA HIS A 78 -23.01 -1.98 -11.35
C HIS A 78 -22.39 -2.95 -10.34
N VAL A 79 -22.82 -2.84 -9.08
CA VAL A 79 -22.56 -3.86 -8.05
C VAL A 79 -23.58 -4.96 -8.25
N ARG A 80 -23.13 -6.20 -8.45
CA ARG A 80 -23.96 -7.31 -8.95
C ARG A 80 -25.23 -7.56 -8.14
N ARG A 81 -25.19 -7.37 -6.81
CA ARG A 81 -26.32 -7.51 -5.91
C ARG A 81 -26.31 -6.37 -4.90
N SER A 82 -27.46 -5.88 -4.49
CA SER A 82 -27.54 -4.85 -3.43
C SER A 82 -26.87 -5.27 -2.14
N ALA A 83 -26.92 -6.54 -1.77
CA ALA A 83 -26.24 -7.09 -0.62
C ALA A 83 -24.68 -7.04 -0.74
N ASP A 84 -24.14 -6.96 -1.95
CA ASP A 84 -22.68 -6.87 -2.16
C ASP A 84 -22.11 -5.48 -1.81
N TRP A 85 -22.95 -4.46 -1.64
CA TRP A 85 -22.53 -3.13 -1.17
C TRP A 85 -21.87 -3.17 0.21
N TRP A 86 -22.34 -4.02 1.11
CA TRP A 86 -21.68 -4.20 2.40
C TRP A 86 -20.24 -4.68 2.26
N TYR A 87 -19.99 -5.57 1.30
CA TYR A 87 -18.64 -6.02 1.03
C TYR A 87 -17.76 -4.92 0.43
N VAL A 88 -18.32 -4.12 -0.48
CA VAL A 88 -17.63 -2.97 -1.08
C VAL A 88 -17.30 -1.94 0.00
N LEU A 89 -18.24 -1.61 0.89
CA LEU A 89 -18.04 -0.67 2.00
C LEU A 89 -16.99 -1.20 2.99
N LEU A 90 -17.06 -2.47 3.37
CA LEU A 90 -16.03 -3.11 4.20
C LEU A 90 -14.66 -3.02 3.54
N PHE A 91 -14.60 -3.28 2.24
CA PHE A 91 -13.36 -3.14 1.48
C PHE A 91 -12.86 -1.69 1.48
N CYS A 92 -13.71 -0.69 1.28
CA CYS A 92 -13.36 0.72 1.35
C CYS A 92 -12.77 1.09 2.73
N LEU A 93 -13.42 0.62 3.79
CA LEU A 93 -13.02 0.89 5.17
C LEU A 93 -11.64 0.28 5.47
N VAL A 94 -11.44 -1.00 5.14
CA VAL A 94 -10.19 -1.70 5.45
C VAL A 94 -9.07 -1.28 4.51
N ASN A 95 -9.32 -1.24 3.20
CA ASN A 95 -8.29 -0.99 2.19
C ASN A 95 -7.83 0.47 2.14
N THR A 96 -8.70 1.42 2.50
CA THR A 96 -8.37 2.84 2.39
C THR A 96 -8.44 3.55 3.74
N THR A 97 -9.59 3.54 4.42
CA THR A 97 -9.76 4.35 5.61
C THR A 97 -8.83 3.92 6.75
N LEU A 98 -8.97 2.70 7.26
CA LEU A 98 -8.16 2.21 8.39
C LEU A 98 -6.70 2.03 7.99
N HIS A 99 -6.45 1.43 6.82
CA HIS A 99 -5.11 1.22 6.30
C HIS A 99 -4.31 2.52 6.28
N TYR A 100 -4.85 3.57 5.69
CA TYR A 100 -4.13 4.83 5.56
C TYR A 100 -4.22 5.73 6.80
N ALA A 101 -5.26 5.62 7.61
CA ALA A 101 -5.25 6.26 8.92
C ALA A 101 -4.02 5.81 9.74
N PHE A 102 -3.83 4.50 9.87
CA PHE A 102 -2.67 3.94 10.56
C PHE A 102 -1.35 4.29 9.87
N PHE A 103 -1.30 4.23 8.53
CA PHE A 103 -0.09 4.56 7.77
C PHE A 103 0.37 6.00 7.98
N TYR A 104 -0.53 6.97 7.86
CA TYR A 104 -0.19 8.38 7.96
C TYR A 104 0.16 8.81 9.39
N ILE A 105 -0.49 8.22 10.40
CA ILE A 105 -0.10 8.40 11.79
C ILE A 105 1.28 7.79 12.01
N GLY A 106 1.49 6.54 11.63
CA GLY A 106 2.74 5.83 11.82
C GLY A 106 3.92 6.52 11.15
N LEU A 107 3.76 6.90 9.89
CA LEU A 107 4.81 7.58 9.12
C LEU A 107 5.18 8.95 9.70
N SER A 108 4.27 9.64 10.37
CA SER A 108 4.57 10.93 11.01
C SER A 108 5.39 10.80 12.31
N HIS A 109 5.42 9.59 12.90
CA HIS A 109 6.14 9.30 14.15
C HIS A 109 7.31 8.31 13.94
N SER A 110 7.66 8.00 12.69
CA SER A 110 8.75 7.10 12.32
C SER A 110 9.58 7.70 11.19
N GLU A 111 10.82 7.24 11.03
CA GLU A 111 11.59 7.52 9.81
C GLU A 111 10.91 6.86 8.61
N GLY A 112 10.95 7.51 7.45
CA GLY A 112 10.34 6.98 6.24
C GLY A 112 10.99 5.67 5.78
N SER A 113 12.32 5.58 5.90
CA SER A 113 13.13 4.39 5.64
C SER A 113 12.72 3.21 6.53
N ARG A 114 12.58 3.45 7.85
CA ARG A 114 12.13 2.47 8.84
C ARG A 114 10.69 2.01 8.56
N ALA A 115 9.79 2.97 8.34
CA ALA A 115 8.39 2.69 8.02
C ALA A 115 8.22 1.86 6.74
N ALA A 116 9.03 2.14 5.70
CA ALA A 116 9.02 1.39 4.44
C ALA A 116 9.37 -0.09 4.66
N ILE A 117 10.42 -0.36 5.45
CA ILE A 117 10.84 -1.74 5.76
C ILE A 117 9.81 -2.45 6.64
N LEU A 118 9.30 -1.78 7.70
CA LEU A 118 8.26 -2.34 8.57
C LEU A 118 6.99 -2.70 7.79
N ASN A 119 6.62 -1.91 6.80
CA ASN A 119 5.44 -2.16 5.98
C ASN A 119 5.55 -3.44 5.13
N SER A 120 6.77 -4.00 4.93
CA SER A 120 6.95 -5.31 4.28
C SER A 120 6.29 -6.45 5.08
N LEU A 121 6.00 -6.24 6.35
CA LEU A 121 5.21 -7.15 7.18
C LEU A 121 3.87 -7.53 6.53
N SER A 122 3.29 -6.63 5.73
CA SER A 122 2.04 -6.89 5.01
C SER A 122 2.12 -8.11 4.10
N VAL A 123 3.27 -8.34 3.43
CA VAL A 123 3.47 -9.47 2.52
C VAL A 123 3.46 -10.79 3.30
N PHE A 124 4.17 -10.85 4.41
CA PHE A 124 4.23 -12.05 5.26
C PHE A 124 2.87 -12.31 5.90
N SER A 125 2.20 -11.26 6.38
CA SER A 125 0.84 -11.35 6.93
C SER A 125 -0.17 -11.87 5.90
N VAL A 126 -0.11 -11.42 4.63
CA VAL A 126 -0.95 -11.97 3.54
C VAL A 126 -0.73 -13.48 3.39
N VAL A 127 0.51 -13.94 3.41
CA VAL A 127 0.82 -15.37 3.24
C VAL A 127 0.25 -16.19 4.38
N ILE A 128 0.47 -15.78 5.62
CA ILE A 128 -0.04 -16.45 6.82
C ILE A 128 -1.57 -16.47 6.81
N MET A 129 -2.20 -15.30 6.64
CA MET A 129 -3.65 -15.19 6.62
C MET A 129 -4.28 -15.95 5.46
N ALA A 130 -3.66 -15.97 4.26
CA ALA A 130 -4.15 -16.77 3.15
C ALA A 130 -4.17 -18.26 3.48
N CYS A 131 -3.14 -18.77 4.16
CA CYS A 131 -3.10 -20.17 4.61
C CYS A 131 -4.14 -20.48 5.70
N MET A 132 -4.52 -19.50 6.52
CA MET A 132 -5.55 -19.67 7.56
C MET A 132 -6.97 -19.65 6.98
N PHE A 133 -7.24 -18.75 6.05
CA PHE A 133 -8.60 -18.50 5.56
C PHE A 133 -8.95 -19.23 4.26
N PHE A 134 -7.96 -19.64 3.47
CA PHE A 134 -8.21 -20.33 2.20
C PHE A 134 -7.68 -21.77 2.23
N LYS A 135 -8.57 -22.74 2.15
CA LYS A 135 -8.23 -24.17 2.08
C LYS A 135 -7.33 -24.53 0.88
N SER A 136 -7.34 -23.70 -0.17
CA SER A 136 -6.48 -23.85 -1.36
C SER A 136 -5.02 -23.44 -1.10
N ASP A 137 -4.76 -22.62 -0.09
CA ASP A 137 -3.45 -22.06 0.21
C ASP A 137 -2.84 -22.79 1.42
N ARG A 138 -2.10 -23.89 1.17
CA ARG A 138 -1.43 -24.63 2.24
C ARG A 138 -0.14 -23.97 2.68
N MET A 139 0.18 -24.07 3.97
CA MET A 139 1.48 -23.66 4.50
C MET A 139 2.54 -24.66 4.04
N THR A 140 3.51 -24.22 3.25
CA THR A 140 4.64 -25.03 2.78
C THR A 140 5.92 -24.68 3.53
N PRO A 141 6.94 -25.55 3.55
CA PRO A 141 8.22 -25.23 4.19
C PRO A 141 8.84 -23.92 3.68
N ASN A 142 8.75 -23.65 2.39
CA ASN A 142 9.24 -22.41 1.81
C ASN A 142 8.51 -21.17 2.35
N LYS A 143 7.19 -21.25 2.56
CA LYS A 143 6.41 -20.18 3.18
C LYS A 143 6.84 -19.94 4.62
N ILE A 144 7.08 -21.01 5.39
CA ILE A 144 7.55 -20.92 6.77
C ILE A 144 8.94 -20.25 6.80
N VAL A 145 9.91 -20.77 6.05
CA VAL A 145 11.27 -20.23 6.01
C VAL A 145 11.27 -18.77 5.56
N GLY A 146 10.53 -18.45 4.50
CA GLY A 146 10.44 -17.08 4.00
C GLY A 146 9.80 -16.12 4.99
N CYS A 147 8.75 -16.52 5.70
CA CYS A 147 8.15 -15.71 6.77
C CYS A 147 9.13 -15.50 7.94
N VAL A 148 9.81 -16.56 8.39
CA VAL A 148 10.81 -16.45 9.47
C VAL A 148 11.93 -15.49 9.09
N MET A 149 12.47 -15.59 7.87
CA MET A 149 13.50 -14.66 7.38
C MET A 149 13.00 -13.22 7.33
N GLY A 150 11.78 -13.01 6.81
CA GLY A 150 11.20 -11.67 6.74
C GLY A 150 10.96 -11.06 8.13
N PHE A 151 10.44 -11.84 9.07
CA PHE A 151 10.28 -11.38 10.46
C PHE A 151 11.64 -11.11 11.12
N ALA A 152 12.66 -11.95 10.90
CA ALA A 152 14.02 -11.69 11.39
C ALA A 152 14.57 -10.38 10.83
N GLY A 153 14.33 -10.08 9.55
CA GLY A 153 14.68 -8.80 8.93
C GLY A 153 14.01 -7.62 9.64
N ILE A 154 12.70 -7.71 9.91
CA ILE A 154 11.98 -6.66 10.63
C ILE A 154 12.51 -6.49 12.06
N LEU A 155 12.76 -7.59 12.76
CA LEU A 155 13.33 -7.55 14.11
C LEU A 155 14.73 -6.91 14.13
N SER A 156 15.53 -7.11 13.08
CA SER A 156 16.87 -6.51 12.98
C SER A 156 16.87 -4.97 12.98
N LEU A 157 15.74 -4.33 12.64
CA LEU A 157 15.60 -2.87 12.73
C LEU A 157 15.72 -2.35 14.16
N ASN A 158 15.43 -3.19 15.14
CA ASN A 158 15.51 -2.85 16.56
C ASN A 158 16.87 -3.26 17.20
N LEU A 159 17.77 -3.87 16.41
CA LEU A 159 19.12 -4.17 16.84
C LEU A 159 20.00 -2.92 16.77
N GLY A 160 20.81 -2.68 17.81
CA GLY A 160 21.70 -1.52 17.92
C GLY A 160 21.20 -0.50 18.95
N GLY A 161 22.13 0.22 19.57
CA GLY A 161 21.90 1.07 20.74
C GLY A 161 20.95 2.26 20.56
N ALA A 162 21.04 3.23 21.48
CA ALA A 162 20.12 4.36 21.63
C ALA A 162 19.89 5.23 20.37
N ASP A 163 20.86 5.26 19.46
CA ASP A 163 20.82 6.09 18.24
C ASP A 163 20.00 5.48 17.09
N SER A 164 19.53 4.24 17.23
CA SER A 164 18.90 3.51 16.14
C SER A 164 17.37 3.48 16.18
N GLY A 165 16.75 4.41 16.89
CA GLY A 165 15.29 4.52 17.01
C GLY A 165 14.68 3.37 17.84
N ARG A 166 14.15 3.68 19.02
CA ARG A 166 13.37 2.71 19.81
C ARG A 166 12.01 2.48 19.20
N PHE A 167 11.44 1.29 19.43
CA PHE A 167 10.05 0.99 19.05
C PHE A 167 9.10 2.00 19.69
N THR A 168 8.22 2.57 18.87
CA THR A 168 7.16 3.46 19.35
C THR A 168 5.80 2.96 18.87
N TRP A 169 4.79 2.99 19.74
CA TRP A 169 3.45 2.56 19.37
C TRP A 169 2.82 3.46 18.30
N LEU A 170 3.04 4.78 18.38
CA LEU A 170 2.51 5.74 17.40
C LEU A 170 3.25 5.70 16.06
N GLY A 171 4.51 5.28 16.04
CA GLY A 171 5.26 5.05 14.81
C GLY A 171 5.12 3.60 14.33
N ASP A 172 5.92 2.72 14.90
CA ASP A 172 6.06 1.33 14.44
C ASP A 172 4.76 0.52 14.62
N GLY A 173 4.07 0.70 15.76
CA GLY A 173 2.81 0.02 16.04
C GLY A 173 1.72 0.36 15.02
N MET A 174 1.61 1.63 14.62
CA MET A 174 0.66 2.06 13.60
C MET A 174 1.03 1.52 12.20
N ILE A 175 2.33 1.43 11.86
CA ILE A 175 2.77 0.79 10.60
C ILE A 175 2.46 -0.71 10.61
N ILE A 176 2.59 -1.39 11.75
CA ILE A 176 2.18 -2.81 11.88
C ILE A 176 0.67 -2.97 11.64
N LEU A 177 -0.16 -2.13 12.28
CA LEU A 177 -1.62 -2.15 12.05
C LEU A 177 -1.97 -1.85 10.59
N ASN A 178 -1.29 -0.88 9.99
CA ASN A 178 -1.41 -0.62 8.55
C ASN A 178 -1.08 -1.87 7.72
N ALA A 179 0.03 -2.56 8.02
CA ALA A 179 0.43 -3.76 7.30
C ALA A 179 -0.63 -4.89 7.42
N LEU A 180 -1.24 -5.06 8.59
CA LEU A 180 -2.33 -6.01 8.80
C LEU A 180 -3.59 -5.63 8.03
N CYS A 181 -3.95 -4.33 7.99
CA CYS A 181 -5.05 -3.83 7.15
C CYS A 181 -4.78 -4.11 5.67
N GLY A 182 -3.56 -3.83 5.19
CA GLY A 182 -3.16 -4.13 3.81
C GLY A 182 -3.23 -5.62 3.47
N ALA A 183 -2.83 -6.48 4.40
CA ALA A 183 -2.97 -7.93 4.27
C ALA A 183 -4.44 -8.35 4.14
N THR A 184 -5.29 -7.85 5.03
CA THR A 184 -6.74 -8.10 5.00
C THR A 184 -7.37 -7.60 3.72
N ALA A 185 -7.03 -6.39 3.28
CA ALA A 185 -7.50 -5.81 2.02
C ALA A 185 -7.10 -6.65 0.81
N SER A 186 -5.88 -7.19 0.80
CA SER A 186 -5.42 -8.09 -0.28
C SER A 186 -6.26 -9.36 -0.37
N LEU A 187 -6.68 -9.93 0.77
CA LEU A 187 -7.59 -11.07 0.79
C LEU A 187 -9.00 -10.68 0.31
N LEU A 188 -9.50 -9.54 0.73
CA LEU A 188 -10.80 -9.02 0.30
C LEU A 188 -10.83 -8.71 -1.20
N THR A 189 -9.71 -8.28 -1.80
CA THR A 189 -9.63 -8.00 -3.25
C THR A 189 -9.98 -9.22 -4.11
N ARG A 190 -9.66 -10.44 -3.64
CA ARG A 190 -10.07 -11.68 -4.34
C ARG A 190 -11.59 -11.81 -4.48
N GLY A 191 -12.33 -11.36 -3.47
CA GLY A 191 -13.79 -11.38 -3.48
C GLY A 191 -14.42 -10.19 -4.22
N LEU A 192 -13.73 -9.05 -4.28
CA LEU A 192 -14.21 -7.82 -4.88
C LEU A 192 -14.50 -7.99 -6.38
N GLY A 193 -13.57 -8.59 -7.13
CA GLY A 193 -13.70 -8.80 -8.57
C GLY A 193 -14.87 -9.70 -8.99
N LYS A 194 -15.44 -10.47 -8.05
CA LYS A 194 -16.66 -11.26 -8.27
C LYS A 194 -17.94 -10.42 -8.13
N ARG A 195 -17.87 -9.23 -7.54
CA ARG A 195 -19.00 -8.39 -7.13
C ARG A 195 -19.10 -7.11 -7.95
N VAL A 196 -17.97 -6.56 -8.36
CA VAL A 196 -17.88 -5.32 -9.13
C VAL A 196 -16.66 -5.36 -10.04
N ASN A 197 -16.66 -4.56 -11.11
CA ASN A 197 -15.45 -4.38 -11.91
C ASN A 197 -14.31 -3.86 -11.03
N VAL A 198 -13.11 -4.45 -11.13
CA VAL A 198 -11.98 -4.15 -10.22
C VAL A 198 -11.52 -2.70 -10.28
N PHE A 199 -11.54 -2.08 -11.47
CA PHE A 199 -11.22 -0.65 -11.58
C PHE A 199 -12.26 0.20 -10.84
N VAL A 200 -13.55 -0.12 -11.03
CA VAL A 200 -14.66 0.57 -10.35
C VAL A 200 -14.59 0.34 -8.85
N GLY A 201 -14.38 -0.91 -8.40
CA GLY A 201 -14.21 -1.23 -6.99
C GLY A 201 -13.01 -0.55 -6.35
N THR A 202 -11.88 -0.42 -7.09
CA THR A 202 -10.72 0.35 -6.64
C THR A 202 -11.06 1.84 -6.51
N GLY A 203 -11.73 2.40 -7.52
CA GLY A 203 -12.19 3.79 -7.49
C GLY A 203 -13.14 4.06 -6.33
N TYR A 204 -14.13 3.19 -6.08
CA TYR A 204 -15.01 3.27 -4.91
C TYR A 204 -14.23 3.21 -3.60
N SER A 205 -13.28 2.29 -3.49
CA SER A 205 -12.47 2.16 -2.28
C SER A 205 -11.70 3.43 -1.96
N LEU A 206 -11.04 4.02 -2.95
CA LEU A 206 -10.27 5.25 -2.73
C LEU A 206 -11.17 6.47 -2.54
N ALA A 207 -12.25 6.62 -3.33
CA ALA A 207 -13.12 7.78 -3.24
C ALA A 207 -13.92 7.76 -1.91
N ILE A 208 -14.64 6.68 -1.61
CA ILE A 208 -15.44 6.58 -0.39
C ILE A 208 -14.54 6.57 0.85
N GLY A 209 -13.48 5.76 0.84
CA GLY A 209 -12.54 5.71 1.95
C GLY A 209 -11.82 7.05 2.16
N GLY A 210 -11.53 7.77 1.08
CA GLY A 210 -10.99 9.13 1.11
C GLY A 210 -11.96 10.14 1.73
N VAL A 211 -13.24 10.09 1.35
CA VAL A 211 -14.29 10.93 1.95
C VAL A 211 -14.44 10.65 3.45
N ILE A 212 -14.40 9.39 3.86
CA ILE A 212 -14.45 9.02 5.29
C ILE A 212 -13.23 9.60 6.03
N LEU A 213 -12.03 9.51 5.44
CA LEU A 213 -10.81 10.11 6.02
C LEU A 213 -10.90 11.63 6.13
N VAL A 214 -11.47 12.33 5.11
CA VAL A 214 -11.75 13.77 5.19
C VAL A 214 -12.70 14.06 6.34
N GLY A 215 -13.81 13.31 6.45
CA GLY A 215 -14.77 13.45 7.53
C GLY A 215 -14.13 13.31 8.91
N PHE A 216 -13.35 12.25 9.13
CA PHE A 216 -12.57 12.10 10.38
C PHE A 216 -11.56 13.22 10.55
N GLY A 217 -10.86 13.63 9.49
CA GLY A 217 -9.95 14.75 9.54
C GLY A 217 -10.61 16.01 10.10
N LEU A 218 -11.76 16.38 9.56
CA LEU A 218 -12.52 17.55 9.99
C LEU A 218 -13.07 17.40 11.43
N LEU A 219 -13.58 16.21 11.77
CA LEU A 219 -14.07 15.93 13.13
C LEU A 219 -12.98 16.06 14.20
N PHE A 220 -11.74 15.72 13.88
CA PHE A 220 -10.59 15.89 14.76
C PHE A 220 -9.87 17.24 14.61
N GLY A 221 -10.58 18.27 14.11
CA GLY A 221 -10.06 19.63 13.97
C GLY A 221 -8.94 19.76 12.93
N GLY A 222 -8.92 18.88 11.94
CA GLY A 222 -7.92 18.90 10.87
C GLY A 222 -8.02 20.14 10.01
N THR A 223 -6.87 20.77 9.80
CA THR A 223 -6.68 21.91 8.91
C THR A 223 -5.45 21.67 8.05
N LEU A 224 -5.32 22.42 6.96
CA LEU A 224 -4.07 22.55 6.23
C LEU A 224 -3.53 23.96 6.51
N PRO A 225 -2.68 24.11 7.55
CA PRO A 225 -2.30 25.44 8.07
C PRO A 225 -1.65 26.34 7.02
N ARG A 226 -0.96 25.74 6.07
CA ARG A 226 -0.31 26.45 4.97
C ARG A 226 -0.53 25.70 3.65
N ILE A 227 -0.88 26.42 2.59
CA ILE A 227 -0.97 25.86 1.24
C ILE A 227 0.10 26.55 0.38
N THR A 228 1.10 25.76 -0.05
CA THR A 228 2.17 26.24 -0.94
C THR A 228 2.03 25.60 -2.33
N ALA A 229 2.59 26.24 -3.35
CA ALA A 229 2.65 25.65 -4.69
C ALA A 229 3.44 24.34 -4.69
N LEU A 230 4.53 24.26 -3.92
CA LEU A 230 5.35 23.06 -3.80
C LEU A 230 4.61 21.94 -3.06
N GLY A 231 3.91 22.26 -1.95
CA GLY A 231 3.07 21.31 -1.24
C GLY A 231 1.94 20.75 -2.10
N SER A 232 1.32 21.63 -2.92
CA SER A 232 0.30 21.21 -3.90
C SER A 232 0.90 20.29 -4.97
N LEU A 233 2.13 20.54 -5.42
CA LEU A 233 2.84 19.65 -6.34
C LEU A 233 3.08 18.25 -5.72
N TRP A 234 3.55 18.20 -4.45
CA TRP A 234 3.72 16.92 -3.75
C TRP A 234 2.40 16.17 -3.62
N LEU A 235 1.31 16.86 -3.31
CA LEU A 235 -0.01 16.26 -3.24
C LEU A 235 -0.47 15.73 -4.62
N LEU A 236 -0.27 16.47 -5.70
CA LEU A 236 -0.58 16.04 -7.07
C LEU A 236 0.22 14.79 -7.48
N LEU A 237 1.52 14.75 -7.18
CA LEU A 237 2.35 13.58 -7.42
C LEU A 237 1.83 12.36 -6.64
N LEU A 238 1.45 12.55 -5.37
CA LEU A 238 0.87 11.51 -4.53
C LEU A 238 -0.48 11.01 -5.06
N ILE A 239 -1.32 11.89 -5.61
CA ILE A 239 -2.58 11.53 -6.28
C ILE A 239 -2.26 10.67 -7.51
N GLY A 240 -1.30 11.08 -8.34
CA GLY A 240 -0.84 10.32 -9.51
C GLY A 240 -0.32 8.93 -9.14
N ILE A 241 0.53 8.85 -8.10
CA ILE A 241 1.04 7.58 -7.55
C ILE A 241 -0.11 6.66 -7.12
N SER A 242 -1.12 7.20 -6.44
CA SER A 242 -2.28 6.42 -6.02
C SER A 242 -3.10 5.94 -7.22
N THR A 243 -3.39 6.82 -8.15
CA THR A 243 -4.19 6.51 -9.35
C THR A 243 -3.53 5.42 -10.20
N VAL A 244 -2.25 5.60 -10.53
CA VAL A 244 -1.51 4.67 -11.38
C VAL A 244 -1.20 3.38 -10.63
N GLY A 245 -0.64 3.47 -9.42
CA GLY A 245 -0.22 2.32 -8.64
C GLY A 245 -1.38 1.35 -8.37
N PHE A 246 -2.50 1.85 -7.83
CA PHE A 246 -3.66 0.99 -7.54
C PHE A 246 -4.33 0.45 -8.80
N SER A 247 -4.44 1.25 -9.86
CA SER A 247 -5.03 0.79 -11.12
C SER A 247 -4.23 -0.34 -11.75
N LEU A 248 -2.90 -0.18 -11.85
CA LEU A 248 -2.02 -1.20 -12.42
C LEU A 248 -1.97 -2.45 -11.54
N TYR A 249 -1.72 -2.29 -10.25
CA TYR A 249 -1.55 -3.41 -9.33
C TYR A 249 -2.82 -4.27 -9.20
N ASN A 250 -3.97 -3.64 -8.97
CA ASN A 250 -5.24 -4.38 -8.85
C ASN A 250 -5.61 -5.06 -10.17
N LYS A 251 -5.32 -4.44 -11.33
CA LYS A 251 -5.52 -5.09 -12.62
C LYS A 251 -4.59 -6.29 -12.80
N LEU A 252 -3.33 -6.18 -12.42
CA LEU A 252 -2.39 -7.30 -12.46
C LEU A 252 -2.84 -8.46 -11.59
N LEU A 253 -3.34 -8.19 -10.38
CA LEU A 253 -3.86 -9.21 -9.46
C LEU A 253 -5.07 -9.97 -10.00
N THR A 254 -5.86 -9.35 -10.89
CA THR A 254 -7.00 -10.04 -11.53
C THR A 254 -6.62 -10.90 -12.71
N CYS A 255 -5.45 -10.68 -13.30
CA CYS A 255 -5.01 -11.35 -14.52
C CYS A 255 -3.88 -12.36 -14.28
N ASN A 256 -3.25 -12.33 -13.11
CA ASN A 256 -2.06 -13.13 -12.78
C ASN A 256 -2.15 -13.78 -11.40
N PRO A 257 -1.40 -14.86 -11.15
CA PRO A 257 -1.23 -15.41 -9.81
C PRO A 257 -0.68 -14.37 -8.84
N VAL A 258 -1.31 -14.22 -7.67
CA VAL A 258 -0.94 -13.20 -6.65
C VAL A 258 0.54 -13.30 -6.27
N GLY A 259 1.06 -14.52 -6.08
CA GLY A 259 2.45 -14.73 -5.73
C GLY A 259 3.43 -14.22 -6.78
N LYS A 260 3.09 -14.30 -8.10
CA LYS A 260 3.93 -13.78 -9.18
C LYS A 260 4.03 -12.25 -9.13
N ILE A 261 2.95 -11.57 -8.75
CA ILE A 261 2.92 -10.11 -8.63
C ILE A 261 3.56 -9.65 -7.32
N ALA A 262 3.36 -10.41 -6.23
CA ALA A 262 3.91 -10.08 -4.91
C ALA A 262 5.45 -9.98 -4.87
N ILE A 263 6.17 -10.68 -5.76
CA ILE A 263 7.64 -10.58 -5.86
C ILE A 263 8.07 -9.13 -6.13
N TYR A 264 7.34 -8.42 -6.98
CA TYR A 264 7.68 -7.03 -7.31
C TYR A 264 7.47 -6.08 -6.14
N ASN A 265 6.57 -6.41 -5.20
CA ASN A 265 6.35 -5.60 -4.00
C ASN A 265 7.54 -5.63 -3.04
N SER A 266 8.46 -6.60 -3.16
CA SER A 266 9.71 -6.60 -2.40
C SER A 266 10.59 -5.38 -2.70
N LEU A 267 10.37 -4.72 -3.82
CA LEU A 267 11.09 -3.49 -4.18
C LEU A 267 10.59 -2.27 -3.39
N ILE A 268 9.34 -2.26 -2.94
CA ILE A 268 8.75 -1.13 -2.20
C ILE A 268 9.59 -0.71 -0.98
N PRO A 269 9.95 -1.63 -0.05
CA PRO A 269 10.76 -1.25 1.10
C PRO A 269 12.15 -0.77 0.73
N VAL A 270 12.75 -1.33 -0.32
CA VAL A 270 14.08 -0.91 -0.79
C VAL A 270 14.02 0.51 -1.37
N VAL A 271 13.09 0.75 -2.29
CA VAL A 271 12.90 2.09 -2.88
C VAL A 271 12.48 3.09 -1.80
N GLY A 272 11.58 2.71 -0.89
CA GLY A 272 11.12 3.58 0.19
C GLY A 272 12.25 3.97 1.15
N ALA A 273 13.08 3.02 1.56
CA ALA A 273 14.22 3.31 2.42
C ALA A 273 15.26 4.20 1.73
N VAL A 274 15.67 3.84 0.52
CA VAL A 274 16.67 4.61 -0.24
C VAL A 274 16.16 6.01 -0.56
N SER A 275 14.94 6.14 -1.08
CA SER A 275 14.37 7.45 -1.43
C SER A 275 14.14 8.33 -0.19
N SER A 276 13.77 7.76 0.96
CA SER A 276 13.64 8.52 2.22
C SER A 276 14.99 9.04 2.70
N CYS A 277 16.04 8.21 2.69
CA CYS A 277 17.38 8.67 3.04
C CYS A 277 17.86 9.80 2.12
N LEU A 278 17.62 9.69 0.80
CA LEU A 278 18.07 10.69 -0.17
C LEU A 278 17.24 11.99 -0.11
N CYS A 279 15.92 11.89 -0.04
CA CYS A 279 15.03 13.04 -0.14
C CYS A 279 14.82 13.78 1.20
N LEU A 280 14.93 13.06 2.32
CA LEU A 280 14.69 13.61 3.66
C LEU A 280 15.98 13.77 4.47
N HIS A 281 17.13 13.43 3.89
CA HIS A 281 18.42 13.41 4.59
C HIS A 281 18.40 12.56 5.87
N GLU A 282 17.58 11.48 5.89
CA GLU A 282 17.55 10.55 7.00
C GLU A 282 18.88 9.79 7.09
N THR A 283 19.33 9.50 8.31
CA THR A 283 20.57 8.74 8.53
C THR A 283 20.41 7.34 7.96
N PHE A 284 21.35 6.96 7.08
CA PHE A 284 21.37 5.63 6.52
C PHE A 284 22.02 4.66 7.51
N TYR A 285 21.24 3.72 8.05
CA TYR A 285 21.73 2.67 8.91
C TYR A 285 21.97 1.38 8.12
N TRP A 286 23.10 0.75 8.31
CA TRP A 286 23.43 -0.50 7.65
C TRP A 286 22.39 -1.62 7.93
N LYS A 287 21.72 -1.57 9.07
CA LYS A 287 20.62 -2.46 9.42
C LYS A 287 19.44 -2.39 8.45
N TYR A 288 19.22 -1.28 7.74
CA TYR A 288 18.21 -1.18 6.68
C TYR A 288 18.55 -2.07 5.50
N VAL A 289 19.84 -2.22 5.17
CA VAL A 289 20.30 -3.14 4.13
C VAL A 289 20.04 -4.59 4.56
N LEU A 290 20.41 -4.93 5.78
CA LEU A 290 20.19 -6.28 6.32
C LEU A 290 18.69 -6.61 6.36
N ALA A 291 17.87 -5.72 6.91
CA ALA A 291 16.44 -5.92 7.02
C ALA A 291 15.77 -6.02 5.64
N GLY A 292 16.13 -5.13 4.71
CA GLY A 292 15.63 -5.15 3.34
C GLY A 292 16.06 -6.41 2.58
N ALA A 293 17.30 -6.86 2.73
CA ALA A 293 17.80 -8.07 2.12
C ALA A 293 17.09 -9.32 2.65
N LEU A 294 16.92 -9.43 3.98
CA LEU A 294 16.19 -10.54 4.61
C LEU A 294 14.72 -10.55 4.20
N ALA A 295 14.04 -9.39 4.18
CA ALA A 295 12.67 -9.28 3.74
C ALA A 295 12.52 -9.70 2.26
N THR A 296 13.40 -9.21 1.38
CA THR A 296 13.40 -9.54 -0.06
C THR A 296 13.67 -11.02 -0.30
N ALA A 297 14.69 -11.59 0.38
CA ALA A 297 15.00 -13.01 0.30
C ALA A 297 13.84 -13.88 0.82
N GLY A 298 13.20 -13.47 1.93
CA GLY A 298 12.02 -14.16 2.47
C GLY A 298 10.87 -14.17 1.45
N ILE A 299 10.56 -13.04 0.82
CA ILE A 299 9.53 -12.94 -0.23
C ILE A 299 9.89 -13.82 -1.44
N TYR A 300 11.16 -13.81 -1.85
CA TYR A 300 11.64 -14.66 -2.95
C TYR A 300 11.44 -16.15 -2.65
N ILE A 301 11.84 -16.60 -1.44
CA ILE A 301 11.70 -18.01 -1.02
C ILE A 301 10.23 -18.43 -0.98
N ILE A 302 9.33 -17.59 -0.46
CA ILE A 302 7.88 -17.84 -0.45
C ILE A 302 7.38 -18.16 -1.86
N ASN A 303 7.88 -17.44 -2.86
CA ASN A 303 7.41 -17.54 -4.23
C ASN A 303 8.12 -18.62 -5.07
N LYS A 304 9.32 -19.10 -4.67
CA LYS A 304 10.07 -20.16 -5.36
C LYS A 304 9.41 -21.54 -5.22
N GLY A 305 8.59 -21.74 -4.21
CA GLY A 305 7.95 -23.02 -3.89
C GLY A 305 6.59 -23.25 -4.58
N LYS A 306 6.31 -22.54 -5.68
CA LYS A 306 5.08 -22.70 -6.46
C LYS A 306 5.35 -23.30 -7.82
#